data_e8d9293e9f1deb17db47f6a16e62e0e9
#
_entry.id   e8d9293e9f1deb17db47f6a16e62e0e9
#
_cell.length_a   1.000
_cell.length_b   1.000
_cell.length_c   1.000
_cell.angle_alpha   90.00
_cell.angle_beta   90.00
_cell.angle_gamma   90.00
#
_symmetry.space_group_name_H-M   'P 1'
#
loop_
_entity.id
_entity.type
_entity.pdbx_description
1 polymer ?
#
loop_
_entity_poly.entity_id
_entity_poly.type
_entity_poly.pdbx_seq_one_letter_code
_entity_poly.pdbx_strand_id
1 'polypeptide(L)'
;DYTSYYEGAHYQFANENNPVDLGTSYPDDAIDANMVDLPFPHNGSYLEYNADDQLYYYSEYGKAHVDPGNDNAQLCFKNLLIQSCGYTQYDEHGYMIFDCISSGYGYYVTNGKALYVSWKKTSMTSPTRYYDTQGNEITINTGKTYVALVPVDDWEDLVIE
;
A
#
# COMPACT_ATOMS: atom_id res chain seq x y z
N ASP A 1 -6.23 -12.14 26.91
CA ASP A 1 -5.05 -12.73 26.28
C ASP A 1 -5.18 -12.57 24.78
N TYR A 2 -4.29 -11.78 24.16
CA TYR A 2 -4.17 -11.67 22.70
C TYR A 2 -3.46 -12.92 22.20
N THR A 3 -4.19 -13.83 21.59
CA THR A 3 -3.60 -14.93 20.84
C THR A 3 -3.32 -14.44 19.41
N SER A 4 -2.08 -14.58 18.96
CA SER A 4 -1.76 -14.37 17.54
C SER A 4 -2.41 -15.47 16.71
N TYR A 5 -3.28 -15.11 15.80
CA TYR A 5 -3.96 -16.05 14.91
C TYR A 5 -3.20 -16.30 13.60
N TYR A 6 -2.06 -15.64 13.40
CA TYR A 6 -1.29 -15.76 12.17
C TYR A 6 -0.17 -16.78 12.31
N GLU A 7 -0.06 -17.67 11.33
CA GLU A 7 1.05 -18.60 11.23
C GLU A 7 2.24 -17.95 10.52
N GLY A 8 3.35 -17.77 11.25
CA GLY A 8 4.60 -17.25 10.74
C GLY A 8 4.67 -15.73 10.63
N ALA A 9 5.68 -15.23 9.93
CA ALA A 9 5.89 -13.80 9.70
C ALA A 9 4.82 -13.24 8.75
N HIS A 10 4.30 -12.04 9.07
CA HIS A 10 3.31 -11.37 8.25
C HIS A 10 3.86 -10.96 6.88
N TYR A 11 5.06 -10.37 6.87
CA TYR A 11 5.79 -9.96 5.67
C TYR A 11 7.26 -10.39 5.75
N GLN A 12 7.93 -10.45 4.58
CA GLN A 12 9.39 -10.46 4.53
C GLN A 12 9.87 -9.01 4.64
N PHE A 13 10.46 -8.66 5.78
CA PHE A 13 11.04 -7.34 5.97
C PHE A 13 12.52 -7.32 5.58
N ALA A 14 12.93 -6.23 4.91
CA ALA A 14 14.33 -5.93 4.68
C ALA A 14 15.04 -5.62 5.99
N ASN A 15 16.36 -5.82 6.00
CA ASN A 15 17.20 -5.32 7.08
C ASN A 15 17.25 -3.79 6.99
N GLU A 16 17.08 -3.09 8.13
CA GLU A 16 17.11 -1.62 8.20
C GLU A 16 18.40 -1.01 7.62
N ASN A 17 19.54 -1.71 7.79
CA ASN A 17 20.83 -1.26 7.25
C ASN A 17 21.04 -1.63 5.77
N ASN A 18 20.12 -2.37 5.17
CA ASN A 18 20.16 -2.77 3.77
C ASN A 18 18.75 -2.80 3.20
N PRO A 19 18.11 -1.63 3.04
CA PRO A 19 16.77 -1.54 2.48
C PRO A 19 16.76 -1.99 1.02
N VAL A 20 15.59 -2.45 0.58
CA VAL A 20 15.34 -2.74 -0.84
C VAL A 20 15.26 -1.43 -1.61
N ASP A 21 16.05 -1.32 -2.66
CA ASP A 21 15.94 -0.31 -3.69
C ASP A 21 15.26 -0.94 -4.92
N LEU A 22 14.02 -0.52 -5.21
CA LEU A 22 13.24 -1.08 -6.30
C LEU A 22 13.88 -0.77 -7.66
N GLY A 23 14.47 0.42 -7.84
CA GLY A 23 15.13 0.79 -9.10
C GLY A 23 16.34 -0.08 -9.41
N THR A 24 17.06 -0.53 -8.38
CA THR A 24 18.20 -1.46 -8.56
C THR A 24 17.73 -2.91 -8.67
N SER A 25 16.74 -3.31 -7.88
CA SER A 25 16.27 -4.70 -7.83
C SER A 25 15.39 -5.07 -9.03
N TYR A 26 14.66 -4.09 -9.58
CA TYR A 26 13.69 -4.25 -10.66
C TYR A 26 13.86 -3.13 -11.72
N PRO A 27 15.05 -3.03 -12.37
CA PRO A 27 15.39 -1.88 -13.22
C PRO A 27 14.47 -1.69 -14.43
N ASP A 28 13.84 -2.75 -14.90
CA ASP A 28 12.95 -2.73 -16.06
C ASP A 28 11.46 -2.61 -15.66
N ASP A 29 11.11 -2.90 -14.41
CA ASP A 29 9.72 -3.00 -13.93
C ASP A 29 9.34 -1.87 -12.96
N ALA A 30 10.32 -1.29 -12.25
CA ALA A 30 10.06 -0.22 -11.29
C ALA A 30 9.85 1.12 -12.00
N ILE A 31 8.75 1.79 -11.68
CA ILE A 31 8.42 3.13 -12.19
C ILE A 31 8.64 4.20 -11.13
N ASP A 32 8.75 5.46 -11.55
CA ASP A 32 8.78 6.59 -10.62
C ASP A 32 7.45 6.70 -9.86
N ALA A 33 7.53 7.12 -8.60
CA ALA A 33 6.38 7.27 -7.73
C ALA A 33 6.62 8.42 -6.74
N ASN A 34 6.75 9.64 -7.25
CA ASN A 34 6.88 10.84 -6.43
C ASN A 34 5.53 11.30 -5.88
N MET A 35 4.46 10.97 -6.58
CA MET A 35 3.09 11.18 -6.13
C MET A 35 2.24 9.95 -6.41
N VAL A 36 1.36 9.63 -5.47
CA VAL A 36 0.34 8.58 -5.60
C VAL A 36 -1.00 9.20 -5.28
N ASP A 37 -1.85 9.38 -6.30
CA ASP A 37 -3.22 9.85 -6.16
C ASP A 37 -4.15 8.63 -6.12
N LEU A 38 -4.82 8.46 -4.99
CA LEU A 38 -5.69 7.30 -4.76
C LEU A 38 -7.10 7.60 -5.30
N PRO A 39 -7.74 6.65 -5.98
CA PRO A 39 -9.06 6.85 -6.57
C PRO A 39 -10.16 6.79 -5.50
N PHE A 40 -10.07 7.67 -4.51
CA PHE A 40 -11.06 7.83 -3.44
C PHE A 40 -11.78 9.17 -3.61
N PRO A 41 -12.82 9.24 -4.45
CA PRO A 41 -13.43 10.51 -4.88
C PRO A 41 -14.05 11.29 -3.73
N HIS A 42 -14.36 10.63 -2.62
CA HIS A 42 -15.00 11.27 -1.47
C HIS A 42 -14.04 12.19 -0.69
N ASN A 43 -12.79 11.78 -0.54
CA ASN A 43 -11.79 12.52 0.24
C ASN A 43 -10.61 13.04 -0.60
N GLY A 44 -10.43 12.56 -1.85
CA GLY A 44 -9.34 12.97 -2.73
C GLY A 44 -7.99 12.77 -2.06
N SER A 45 -7.73 11.55 -1.58
CA SER A 45 -6.50 11.25 -0.86
C SER A 45 -5.33 11.00 -1.77
N TYR A 46 -4.21 11.62 -1.45
CA TYR A 46 -2.96 11.44 -2.17
C TYR A 46 -1.76 11.40 -1.21
N LEU A 47 -0.64 10.86 -1.70
CA LEU A 47 0.61 10.78 -0.95
C LEU A 47 1.74 11.33 -1.82
N GLU A 48 2.53 12.24 -1.23
CA GLU A 48 3.69 12.86 -1.88
C GLU A 48 4.98 12.33 -1.24
N TYR A 49 5.93 11.93 -2.07
CA TYR A 49 7.24 11.46 -1.63
C TYR A 49 8.16 12.63 -1.30
N ASN A 50 8.78 12.59 -0.13
CA ASN A 50 9.85 13.47 0.26
C ASN A 50 11.18 12.71 0.22
N ALA A 51 12.09 13.11 -0.66
CA ALA A 51 13.38 12.46 -0.86
C ALA A 51 14.35 12.70 0.30
N ASP A 52 14.17 13.76 1.12
CA ASP A 52 15.08 14.10 2.21
C ASP A 52 14.98 13.09 3.37
N ASP A 53 13.77 12.62 3.67
CA ASP A 53 13.50 11.63 4.72
C ASP A 53 13.00 10.29 4.19
N GLN A 54 12.77 10.22 2.87
CA GLN A 54 12.32 9.01 2.17
C GLN A 54 10.95 8.50 2.65
N LEU A 55 10.02 9.41 2.94
CA LEU A 55 8.67 9.11 3.39
C LEU A 55 7.62 9.67 2.43
N TYR A 56 6.45 9.03 2.44
CA TYR A 56 5.25 9.48 1.74
C TYR A 56 4.34 10.20 2.71
N TYR A 57 3.99 11.45 2.42
CA TYR A 57 3.17 12.32 3.24
C TYR A 57 1.72 12.32 2.76
N TYR A 58 0.82 11.92 3.64
CA TYR A 58 -0.60 11.74 3.33
C TYR A 58 -1.38 13.05 3.43
N SER A 59 -2.20 13.30 2.41
CA SER A 59 -3.12 14.43 2.34
C SER A 59 -4.50 13.96 1.90
N GLU A 60 -5.55 14.63 2.38
CA GLU A 60 -6.93 14.42 1.99
C GLU A 60 -7.74 15.71 2.11
N TYR A 61 -8.85 15.83 1.40
CA TYR A 61 -9.66 17.06 1.34
C TYR A 61 -8.84 18.30 0.99
N GLY A 62 -7.82 18.15 0.12
CA GLY A 62 -6.94 19.21 -0.35
C GLY A 62 -5.97 19.78 0.70
N LYS A 63 -5.69 19.07 1.78
CA LYS A 63 -4.77 19.49 2.84
C LYS A 63 -4.04 18.31 3.50
N ALA A 64 -2.91 18.61 4.12
CA ALA A 64 -2.18 17.67 4.96
C ALA A 64 -3.07 17.06 6.05
N HIS A 65 -3.07 15.73 6.14
CA HIS A 65 -3.74 15.02 7.23
C HIS A 65 -2.79 14.92 8.42
N VAL A 66 -3.14 15.58 9.52
CA VAL A 66 -2.28 15.69 10.70
C VAL A 66 -2.83 14.90 11.89
N ASP A 67 -1.93 14.45 12.76
CA ASP A 67 -2.26 13.77 14.01
C ASP A 67 -2.22 14.75 15.18
N PRO A 68 -3.38 15.19 15.74
CA PRO A 68 -3.41 16.09 16.88
C PRO A 68 -2.79 15.49 18.16
N GLY A 69 -2.72 14.17 18.24
CA GLY A 69 -2.08 13.46 19.34
C GLY A 69 -0.56 13.43 19.28
N ASN A 70 0.01 13.85 18.14
CA ASN A 70 1.44 13.87 17.88
C ASN A 70 1.88 15.25 17.33
N ASP A 71 1.67 16.30 18.12
CA ASP A 71 2.06 17.69 17.82
C ASP A 71 1.63 18.20 16.44
N ASN A 72 0.50 17.72 15.92
CA ASN A 72 0.00 17.96 14.57
C ASN A 72 0.99 17.57 13.45
N ALA A 73 1.83 16.57 13.69
CA ALA A 73 2.67 16.02 12.65
C ALA A 73 1.81 15.42 11.52
N GLN A 74 2.19 15.68 10.26
CA GLN A 74 1.51 15.09 9.13
C GLN A 74 1.72 13.58 9.12
N LEU A 75 0.68 12.80 8.80
CA LEU A 75 0.81 11.35 8.64
C LEU A 75 1.76 11.05 7.50
N CYS A 76 2.73 10.17 7.76
CA CYS A 76 3.71 9.75 6.79
C CYS A 76 4.03 8.25 6.90
N PHE A 77 4.43 7.66 5.78
CA PHE A 77 4.63 6.23 5.62
C PHE A 77 5.90 5.94 4.83
N LYS A 78 6.60 4.87 5.20
CA LYS A 78 7.77 4.38 4.45
C LYS A 78 7.36 3.59 3.21
N ASN A 79 6.24 2.86 3.32
CA ASN A 79 5.76 1.97 2.29
C ASN A 79 4.28 2.20 2.01
N LEU A 80 3.87 1.99 0.76
CA LEU A 80 2.48 1.88 0.38
C LEU A 80 2.25 0.50 -0.25
N LEU A 81 1.15 -0.15 0.12
CA LEU A 81 0.65 -1.36 -0.51
C LEU A 81 -0.74 -1.04 -1.03
N ILE A 82 -0.86 -0.91 -2.34
CA ILE A 82 -2.10 -0.54 -3.02
C ILE A 82 -2.66 -1.80 -3.64
N GLN A 83 -3.84 -2.24 -3.20
CA GLN A 83 -4.48 -3.48 -3.64
C GLN A 83 -5.73 -3.18 -4.44
N SER A 84 -5.81 -3.69 -5.67
CA SER A 84 -7.08 -3.80 -6.38
C SER A 84 -7.89 -4.92 -5.76
N CYS A 85 -9.07 -4.62 -5.25
CA CYS A 85 -9.94 -5.56 -4.55
C CYS A 85 -11.34 -5.59 -5.16
N GLY A 86 -11.86 -6.80 -5.35
CA GLY A 86 -13.30 -6.98 -5.55
C GLY A 86 -14.09 -6.56 -4.31
N TYR A 87 -15.32 -6.18 -4.51
CA TYR A 87 -16.20 -5.81 -3.41
C TYR A 87 -17.67 -6.17 -3.71
N THR A 88 -18.49 -6.18 -2.66
CA THR A 88 -19.94 -6.28 -2.75
C THR A 88 -20.56 -5.10 -2.02
N GLN A 89 -21.50 -4.42 -2.64
CA GLN A 89 -22.27 -3.39 -1.95
C GLN A 89 -23.14 -4.05 -0.88
N TYR A 90 -22.97 -3.58 0.37
CA TYR A 90 -23.64 -4.17 1.53
C TYR A 90 -25.11 -3.70 1.66
N ASP A 91 -25.35 -2.42 1.34
CA ASP A 91 -26.67 -1.81 1.53
C ASP A 91 -26.97 -0.69 0.51
N GLU A 92 -28.15 -0.10 0.64
CA GLU A 92 -28.61 1.01 -0.21
C GLU A 92 -27.87 2.34 0.01
N HIS A 93 -27.07 2.45 1.07
CA HIS A 93 -26.25 3.63 1.37
C HIS A 93 -24.88 3.60 0.69
N GLY A 94 -24.56 2.50 -0.01
CA GLY A 94 -23.32 2.35 -0.75
C GLY A 94 -22.14 1.84 0.09
N TYR A 95 -22.39 1.31 1.29
CA TYR A 95 -21.33 0.66 2.06
C TYR A 95 -20.82 -0.59 1.34
N MET A 96 -19.50 -0.76 1.30
CA MET A 96 -18.83 -1.84 0.59
C MET A 96 -18.21 -2.85 1.56
N ILE A 97 -18.32 -4.12 1.21
CA ILE A 97 -17.53 -5.20 1.82
C ILE A 97 -16.49 -5.64 0.81
N PHE A 98 -15.21 -5.39 1.12
CA PHE A 98 -14.10 -5.81 0.27
C PHE A 98 -13.80 -7.30 0.42
N ASP A 99 -13.55 -7.96 -0.71
CA ASP A 99 -13.11 -9.35 -0.75
C ASP A 99 -11.60 -9.45 -0.47
N CYS A 100 -11.25 -9.36 0.82
CA CYS A 100 -9.87 -9.43 1.28
C CYS A 100 -9.32 -10.86 1.38
N ILE A 101 -10.16 -11.91 1.26
CA ILE A 101 -9.71 -13.31 1.23
C ILE A 101 -9.79 -13.79 -0.21
N SER A 102 -8.83 -13.38 -1.00
CA SER A 102 -8.82 -13.54 -2.44
C SER A 102 -7.41 -13.37 -2.99
N SER A 103 -7.31 -13.04 -4.24
CA SER A 103 -6.07 -12.63 -4.91
C SER A 103 -6.38 -11.53 -5.93
N GLY A 104 -5.39 -10.72 -6.21
CA GLY A 104 -5.50 -9.63 -7.18
C GLY A 104 -4.14 -9.08 -7.52
N TYR A 105 -4.14 -7.89 -8.07
CA TYR A 105 -2.94 -7.14 -8.41
C TYR A 105 -2.88 -5.83 -7.61
N GLY A 106 -1.73 -5.19 -7.65
CA GLY A 106 -1.51 -3.96 -6.91
C GLY A 106 -0.15 -3.34 -7.19
N TYR A 107 0.21 -2.40 -6.34
CA TYR A 107 1.53 -1.80 -6.32
C TYR A 107 2.14 -1.86 -4.93
N TYR A 108 3.43 -2.18 -4.87
CA TYR A 108 4.29 -1.89 -3.74
C TYR A 108 5.09 -0.62 -4.03
N VAL A 109 4.98 0.37 -3.15
CA VAL A 109 5.61 1.68 -3.34
C VAL A 109 6.54 1.98 -2.15
N THR A 110 7.78 2.34 -2.44
CA THR A 110 8.79 2.70 -1.44
C THR A 110 9.92 3.51 -2.09
N ASN A 111 10.51 4.45 -1.35
CA ASN A 111 11.68 5.22 -1.77
C ASN A 111 11.53 5.90 -3.16
N GLY A 112 10.35 6.47 -3.44
CA GLY A 112 10.10 7.17 -4.70
C GLY A 112 9.92 6.26 -5.91
N LYS A 113 9.73 4.95 -5.70
CA LYS A 113 9.51 3.97 -6.76
C LYS A 113 8.32 3.08 -6.46
N ALA A 114 7.63 2.63 -7.51
CA ALA A 114 6.55 1.65 -7.45
C ALA A 114 6.87 0.42 -8.28
N LEU A 115 6.50 -0.74 -7.75
CA LEU A 115 6.59 -2.04 -8.42
C LEU A 115 5.20 -2.64 -8.53
N TYR A 116 4.82 -3.05 -9.75
CA TYR A 116 3.60 -3.81 -9.95
C TYR A 116 3.73 -5.19 -9.31
N VAL A 117 2.74 -5.59 -8.53
CA VAL A 117 2.73 -6.85 -7.78
C VAL A 117 1.38 -7.56 -7.90
N SER A 118 1.39 -8.86 -7.66
CA SER A 118 0.18 -9.60 -7.32
C SER A 118 0.07 -9.78 -5.82
N TRP A 119 -1.14 -9.85 -5.28
CA TRP A 119 -1.37 -10.18 -3.89
C TRP A 119 -2.28 -11.40 -3.73
N LYS A 120 -2.12 -12.08 -2.59
CA LYS A 120 -2.94 -13.24 -2.25
C LYS A 120 -3.12 -13.36 -0.75
N LYS A 121 -4.37 -13.64 -0.33
CA LYS A 121 -4.74 -14.02 1.03
C LYS A 121 -5.68 -15.23 0.96
N THR A 122 -5.35 -16.31 1.65
CA THR A 122 -6.01 -17.61 1.49
C THR A 122 -7.04 -17.92 2.58
N SER A 123 -6.99 -17.21 3.72
CA SER A 123 -7.92 -17.42 4.84
C SER A 123 -7.97 -16.20 5.75
N MET A 124 -8.91 -16.18 6.68
CA MET A 124 -9.01 -15.13 7.72
C MET A 124 -7.73 -15.02 8.55
N THR A 125 -7.05 -16.14 8.80
CA THR A 125 -5.87 -16.23 9.65
C THR A 125 -4.55 -16.19 8.89
N SER A 126 -4.55 -16.29 7.54
CA SER A 126 -3.33 -16.15 6.75
C SER A 126 -2.98 -14.68 6.54
N PRO A 127 -1.69 -14.32 6.51
CA PRO A 127 -1.28 -12.97 6.08
C PRO A 127 -1.58 -12.77 4.60
N THR A 128 -1.77 -11.51 4.19
CA THR A 128 -1.71 -11.14 2.78
C THR A 128 -0.25 -11.16 2.34
N ARG A 129 0.04 -11.80 1.20
CA ARG A 129 1.39 -11.86 0.64
C ARG A 129 1.40 -11.21 -0.73
N TYR A 130 2.54 -10.62 -1.07
CA TYR A 130 2.73 -9.90 -2.32
C TYR A 130 3.88 -10.51 -3.11
N TYR A 131 3.71 -10.60 -4.42
CA TYR A 131 4.63 -11.27 -5.32
C TYR A 131 4.95 -10.38 -6.52
N ASP A 132 6.19 -10.43 -6.98
CA ASP A 132 6.61 -9.79 -8.22
C ASP A 132 6.02 -10.48 -9.46
N THR A 133 6.32 -9.96 -10.64
CA THR A 133 5.85 -10.51 -11.93
C THR A 133 6.40 -11.89 -12.23
N GLN A 134 7.45 -12.32 -11.54
CA GLN A 134 8.06 -13.65 -11.66
C GLN A 134 7.51 -14.65 -10.64
N GLY A 135 6.64 -14.20 -9.72
CA GLY A 135 6.03 -15.02 -8.68
C GLY A 135 6.87 -15.17 -7.41
N ASN A 136 7.93 -14.38 -7.24
CA ASN A 136 8.71 -14.36 -6.00
C ASN A 136 8.03 -13.43 -4.99
N GLU A 137 7.96 -13.86 -3.72
CA GLU A 137 7.46 -12.98 -2.65
C GLU A 137 8.40 -11.78 -2.49
N ILE A 138 7.84 -10.57 -2.52
CA ILE A 138 8.62 -9.35 -2.39
C ILE A 138 9.09 -9.14 -0.95
N THR A 139 10.20 -8.42 -0.81
CA THR A 139 10.70 -7.93 0.48
C THR A 139 10.25 -6.49 0.68
N ILE A 140 9.66 -6.19 1.84
CA ILE A 140 9.12 -4.87 2.19
C ILE A 140 10.11 -4.14 3.09
N ASN A 141 10.37 -2.87 2.84
CA ASN A 141 11.22 -2.05 3.68
C ASN A 141 10.63 -1.88 5.08
N THR A 142 11.51 -1.87 6.09
CA THR A 142 11.11 -1.64 7.48
C THR A 142 10.57 -0.22 7.64
N GLY A 143 9.47 -0.07 8.35
CA GLY A 143 8.81 1.21 8.60
C GLY A 143 7.28 1.12 8.55
N LYS A 144 6.62 2.26 8.75
CA LYS A 144 5.16 2.33 8.67
C LYS A 144 4.70 2.03 7.23
N THR A 145 3.67 1.22 7.12
CA THR A 145 3.07 0.85 5.83
C THR A 145 1.62 1.30 5.77
N TYR A 146 1.26 2.04 4.73
CA TYR A 146 -0.11 2.36 4.39
C TYR A 146 -0.66 1.28 3.44
N VAL A 147 -1.81 0.72 3.74
CA VAL A 147 -2.49 -0.25 2.87
C VAL A 147 -3.76 0.39 2.34
N ALA A 148 -3.83 0.58 1.02
CA ALA A 148 -5.00 1.08 0.32
C ALA A 148 -5.73 -0.07 -0.36
N LEU A 149 -7.02 -0.24 -0.06
CA LEU A 149 -7.90 -1.15 -0.78
C LEU A 149 -8.68 -0.33 -1.81
N VAL A 150 -8.36 -0.52 -3.07
CA VAL A 150 -8.98 0.18 -4.19
C VAL A 150 -10.03 -0.72 -4.82
N PRO A 151 -11.29 -0.26 -4.98
CA PRO A 151 -12.29 -0.99 -5.73
C PRO A 151 -11.77 -1.33 -7.12
N VAL A 152 -12.01 -2.56 -7.58
CA VAL A 152 -11.52 -2.99 -8.90
C VAL A 152 -12.04 -2.10 -10.04
N ASP A 153 -13.23 -1.54 -9.89
CA ASP A 153 -13.86 -0.67 -10.89
C ASP A 153 -13.23 0.73 -10.96
N ASP A 154 -12.58 1.18 -9.87
CA ASP A 154 -11.92 2.48 -9.78
C ASP A 154 -10.40 2.37 -10.03
N TRP A 155 -9.89 1.17 -10.34
CA TRP A 155 -8.45 0.93 -10.46
C TRP A 155 -7.77 1.75 -11.55
N GLU A 156 -8.46 1.99 -12.66
CA GLU A 156 -7.92 2.75 -13.80
C GLU A 156 -7.74 4.25 -13.49
N ASP A 157 -8.35 4.74 -12.41
CA ASP A 157 -8.24 6.11 -11.94
C ASP A 157 -7.08 6.31 -10.94
N LEU A 158 -6.36 5.23 -10.58
CA LEU A 158 -5.13 5.33 -9.77
C LEU A 158 -4.03 6.00 -10.58
N VAL A 159 -3.45 7.09 -10.04
CA VAL A 159 -2.32 7.78 -10.65
C VAL A 159 -1.06 7.58 -9.83
N ILE A 160 0.03 7.19 -10.48
CA ILE A 160 1.38 7.08 -9.91
C ILE A 160 2.34 7.84 -10.83
N GLU A 161 3.02 8.88 -10.30
CA GLU A 161 3.91 9.80 -11.03
C GLU A 161 5.28 9.94 -10.34
#